data_536cbf71ad8d275b6261a675f7716c4f
#
_entry.id   536cbf71ad8d275b6261a675f7716c4f
#
_cell.length_a   1.000
_cell.length_b   1.000
_cell.length_c   1.000
_cell.angle_alpha   90.00
_cell.angle_beta   90.00
_cell.angle_gamma   90.00
#
_symmetry.space_group_name_H-M   'P 1'
#
loop_
_entity.id
_entity.type
_entity.pdbx_description
1 polymer ?
#
loop_
_entity_poly.entity_id
_entity_poly.type
_entity_poly.pdbx_seq_one_letter_code
_entity_poly.pdbx_strand_id
1 'polypeptide(L)'
;MTRDLLPLSPNLPSDLLAEIEGARDTLAASKASSTRKAYASDWAIFCDFCDARNVEALPAHPDIVALFAHVQATGGTAPVTIGRRVAAINHHHKEEGFASPSARDAAGVIAHMLSGVRKKYARKKNQKAPAEAEKLMAMLATIEGDGLRAVRDRAILAIGMAGAFRRSELASMRLADLHFVAAGLKIDIPRSKGDQEAKGQDVAIPEGRFIRPVALLREWLKAAGLSLIDPVTGKPSPEPVFRRLTRSDLVTSAPITDKTVARLVKSTVTAAGLDASIFSGHSLRAGFLTEAAAKQASLFKMKGHSRHRSLDTVADYVRDAAMFDDHAGEKFL
;
A
#
# COMPACT_ATOMS: atom_id res chain seq x y z
N MET A 1 24.18 5.71 0.76
CA MET A 1 25.26 4.84 1.30
C MET A 1 24.93 4.56 2.75
N THR A 2 24.88 3.33 3.18
CA THR A 2 24.72 2.95 4.59
C THR A 2 26.02 3.24 5.31
N ARG A 3 25.94 3.99 6.40
CA ARG A 3 27.09 4.27 7.27
C ARG A 3 27.79 2.95 7.57
N ASP A 4 29.08 2.85 7.24
CA ASP A 4 29.85 1.66 7.55
C ASP A 4 29.86 1.48 9.07
N LEU A 5 29.33 0.34 9.55
CA LEU A 5 29.25 0.01 10.98
C LEU A 5 30.65 0.02 11.64
N LEU A 6 31.68 -0.17 10.82
CA LEU A 6 33.09 -0.04 11.18
C LEU A 6 33.85 0.38 9.92
N PRO A 7 34.88 1.26 10.00
CA PRO A 7 35.80 1.44 8.92
C PRO A 7 36.46 0.07 8.65
N LEU A 8 36.11 -0.56 7.53
CA LEU A 8 36.62 -1.88 7.17
C LEU A 8 38.13 -1.79 7.03
N SER A 9 38.88 -2.29 8.03
CA SER A 9 40.26 -2.65 7.85
C SER A 9 40.33 -3.77 6.81
N PRO A 10 41.23 -3.73 5.82
CA PRO A 10 41.29 -4.73 4.76
C PRO A 10 41.62 -6.17 5.22
N ASN A 11 41.82 -6.39 6.52
CA ASN A 11 42.23 -7.66 7.12
C ASN A 11 41.24 -8.17 8.20
N LEU A 12 39.93 -7.96 8.05
CA LEU A 12 38.98 -8.56 8.97
C LEU A 12 38.78 -10.06 8.68
N PRO A 13 38.61 -10.91 9.71
CA PRO A 13 38.25 -12.31 9.55
C PRO A 13 36.97 -12.47 8.73
N SER A 14 36.84 -13.54 7.95
CA SER A 14 35.72 -13.79 7.05
C SER A 14 34.40 -13.96 7.77
N ASP A 15 34.40 -14.54 8.97
CA ASP A 15 33.25 -14.68 9.85
C ASP A 15 32.75 -13.33 10.36
N LEU A 16 33.64 -12.41 10.76
CA LEU A 16 33.28 -11.05 11.16
C LEU A 16 32.73 -10.24 9.98
N LEU A 17 33.25 -10.45 8.77
CA LEU A 17 32.68 -9.82 7.57
C LEU A 17 31.24 -10.28 7.31
N ALA A 18 30.95 -11.58 7.47
CA ALA A 18 29.61 -12.12 7.33
C ALA A 18 28.65 -11.58 8.42
N GLU A 19 29.13 -11.45 9.66
CA GLU A 19 28.34 -10.84 10.75
C GLU A 19 28.05 -9.35 10.50
N ILE A 20 29.01 -8.58 9.99
CA ILE A 20 28.83 -7.17 9.61
C ILE A 20 27.82 -7.05 8.48
N GLU A 21 27.87 -7.93 7.48
CA GLU A 21 26.92 -7.95 6.37
C GLU A 21 25.50 -8.28 6.87
N GLY A 22 25.36 -9.29 7.74
CA GLY A 22 24.09 -9.61 8.41
C GLY A 22 23.55 -8.46 9.27
N ALA A 23 24.41 -7.74 9.97
CA ALA A 23 24.03 -6.57 10.74
C ALA A 23 23.61 -5.39 9.85
N ARG A 24 24.26 -5.18 8.71
CA ARG A 24 23.86 -4.19 7.69
C ARG A 24 22.49 -4.50 7.10
N ASP A 25 22.22 -5.76 6.78
CA ASP A 25 20.91 -6.21 6.30
C ASP A 25 19.81 -5.98 7.34
N THR A 26 20.11 -6.27 8.60
CA THR A 26 19.19 -6.03 9.73
C THR A 26 18.88 -4.53 9.90
N LEU A 27 19.90 -3.68 9.84
CA LEU A 27 19.71 -2.22 9.85
C LEU A 27 18.92 -1.72 8.64
N ALA A 28 19.21 -2.25 7.45
CA ALA A 28 18.48 -1.93 6.23
C ALA A 28 17.00 -2.37 6.31
N ALA A 29 16.70 -3.44 7.04
CA ALA A 29 15.35 -3.92 7.28
C ALA A 29 14.53 -3.04 8.25
N SER A 30 15.18 -2.12 8.99
CA SER A 30 14.50 -1.17 9.90
C SER A 30 13.48 -0.27 9.20
N LYS A 31 13.64 -0.05 7.88
CA LYS A 31 12.68 0.66 7.04
C LYS A 31 12.23 -0.19 5.86
N ALA A 32 10.93 -0.17 5.61
CA ALA A 32 10.35 -0.85 4.44
C ALA A 32 11.03 -0.37 3.14
N SER A 33 11.25 -1.27 2.18
CA SER A 33 11.87 -0.96 0.88
C SER A 33 11.15 0.17 0.12
N SER A 34 9.82 0.25 0.24
CA SER A 34 9.01 1.34 -0.34
C SER A 34 9.32 2.69 0.31
N THR A 35 9.59 2.73 1.61
CA THR A 35 9.98 3.96 2.33
C THR A 35 11.37 4.41 1.89
N ARG A 36 12.33 3.48 1.76
CA ARG A 36 13.67 3.79 1.25
C ARG A 36 13.62 4.37 -0.16
N LYS A 37 12.86 3.75 -1.07
CA LYS A 37 12.66 4.26 -2.44
C LYS A 37 12.03 5.64 -2.45
N ALA A 38 11.03 5.89 -1.61
CA ALA A 38 10.39 7.20 -1.49
C ALA A 38 11.37 8.25 -0.96
N TYR A 39 12.17 7.93 0.05
CA TYR A 39 13.18 8.83 0.61
C TYR A 39 14.29 9.14 -0.38
N ALA A 40 14.79 8.17 -1.13
CA ALA A 40 15.78 8.40 -2.18
C ALA A 40 15.25 9.35 -3.27
N SER A 41 14.00 9.14 -3.71
CA SER A 41 13.35 10.05 -4.68
C SER A 41 13.14 11.46 -4.11
N ASP A 42 12.70 11.57 -2.85
CA ASP A 42 12.48 12.85 -2.18
C ASP A 42 13.79 13.60 -1.96
N TRP A 43 14.89 12.89 -1.68
CA TRP A 43 16.23 13.45 -1.57
C TRP A 43 16.73 14.00 -2.91
N ALA A 44 16.60 13.26 -3.99
CA ALA A 44 16.96 13.71 -5.33
C ALA A 44 16.25 15.03 -5.71
N ILE A 45 14.93 15.12 -5.42
CA ILE A 45 14.16 16.36 -5.64
C ILE A 45 14.71 17.54 -4.82
N PHE A 46 15.23 17.28 -3.62
CA PHE A 46 15.85 18.34 -2.81
C PHE A 46 17.22 18.74 -3.36
N CYS A 47 18.04 17.80 -3.81
CA CYS A 47 19.31 18.09 -4.48
C CYS A 47 19.09 18.96 -5.72
N ASP A 48 18.17 18.59 -6.62
CA ASP A 48 17.80 19.36 -7.81
C ASP A 48 17.37 20.80 -7.44
N PHE A 49 16.63 20.95 -6.33
CA PHE A 49 16.24 22.28 -5.83
C PHE A 49 17.43 23.11 -5.35
N CYS A 50 18.40 22.50 -4.67
CA CYS A 50 19.60 23.14 -4.17
C CYS A 50 20.54 23.52 -5.31
N ASP A 51 20.77 22.60 -6.25
CA ASP A 51 21.64 22.81 -7.43
C ASP A 51 21.14 23.97 -8.28
N ALA A 52 19.83 24.05 -8.53
CA ALA A 52 19.22 25.14 -9.28
C ALA A 52 19.36 26.51 -8.59
N ARG A 53 19.77 26.56 -7.33
CA ARG A 53 19.97 27.79 -6.53
C ARG A 53 21.39 27.99 -6.07
N ASN A 54 22.29 27.12 -6.49
CA ASN A 54 23.71 27.12 -6.11
C ASN A 54 23.90 27.19 -4.58
N VAL A 55 23.14 26.34 -3.86
CA VAL A 55 23.25 26.18 -2.40
C VAL A 55 23.53 24.73 -2.03
N GLU A 56 24.23 24.51 -0.92
CA GLU A 56 24.59 23.18 -0.47
C GLU A 56 23.35 22.37 0.00
N ALA A 57 23.23 21.13 -0.52
CA ALA A 57 22.23 20.19 -0.08
C ALA A 57 22.66 19.39 1.17
N LEU A 58 23.98 19.23 1.39
CA LEU A 58 24.55 18.46 2.49
C LEU A 58 25.88 19.06 2.99
N PRO A 59 25.92 19.63 4.20
CA PRO A 59 24.82 19.80 5.16
C PRO A 59 23.91 21.00 4.83
N ALA A 60 22.61 20.75 4.61
CA ALA A 60 21.66 21.81 4.29
C ALA A 60 21.40 22.75 5.47
N HIS A 61 21.31 24.07 5.22
CA HIS A 61 20.88 25.03 6.23
C HIS A 61 19.37 24.89 6.51
N PRO A 62 18.88 25.04 7.79
CA PRO A 62 17.46 24.96 8.11
C PRO A 62 16.56 25.86 7.27
N ASP A 63 16.99 27.11 6.99
CA ASP A 63 16.23 28.07 6.17
C ASP A 63 16.05 27.59 4.73
N ILE A 64 17.06 26.91 4.15
CA ILE A 64 16.97 26.33 2.80
C ILE A 64 15.91 25.22 2.77
N VAL A 65 15.83 24.39 3.84
CA VAL A 65 14.79 23.34 3.96
C VAL A 65 13.41 23.98 4.12
N ALA A 66 13.29 25.05 4.91
CA ALA A 66 12.04 25.79 5.05
C ALA A 66 11.62 26.44 3.71
N LEU A 67 12.55 27.09 2.99
CA LEU A 67 12.30 27.65 1.66
C LEU A 67 11.87 26.56 0.66
N PHE A 68 12.53 25.40 0.66
CA PHE A 68 12.13 24.25 -0.14
C PHE A 68 10.69 23.86 0.15
N ALA A 69 10.30 23.73 1.42
CA ALA A 69 8.94 23.39 1.81
C ALA A 69 7.92 24.42 1.30
N HIS A 70 8.24 25.70 1.35
CA HIS A 70 7.40 26.77 0.80
C HIS A 70 7.25 26.65 -0.72
N VAL A 71 8.34 26.50 -1.46
CA VAL A 71 8.33 26.40 -2.94
C VAL A 71 7.56 25.14 -3.38
N GLN A 72 7.72 24.04 -2.67
CA GLN A 72 6.92 22.84 -2.94
C GLN A 72 5.41 23.06 -2.73
N ALA A 73 5.05 23.82 -1.70
CA ALA A 73 3.64 24.13 -1.41
C ALA A 73 3.02 25.04 -2.47
N THR A 74 3.73 26.09 -2.89
CA THR A 74 3.30 27.00 -3.97
C THR A 74 3.22 26.28 -5.32
N GLY A 75 4.11 25.32 -5.58
CA GLY A 75 4.07 24.43 -6.74
C GLY A 75 2.98 23.34 -6.69
N GLY A 76 2.10 23.36 -5.67
CA GLY A 76 0.93 22.47 -5.58
C GLY A 76 1.20 21.11 -4.95
N THR A 77 2.38 20.87 -4.38
CA THR A 77 2.67 19.62 -3.65
C THR A 77 1.83 19.57 -2.36
N ALA A 78 1.21 18.42 -2.11
CA ALA A 78 0.37 18.23 -0.92
C ALA A 78 1.18 18.35 0.39
N PRO A 79 0.64 18.99 1.46
CA PRO A 79 1.32 19.17 2.73
C PRO A 79 1.89 17.90 3.37
N VAL A 80 1.18 16.77 3.24
CA VAL A 80 1.66 15.46 3.74
C VAL A 80 2.91 15.00 2.99
N THR A 81 2.97 15.23 1.68
CA THR A 81 4.15 14.90 0.85
C THR A 81 5.33 15.79 1.21
N ILE A 82 5.11 17.08 1.46
CA ILE A 82 6.16 18.02 1.88
C ILE A 82 6.73 17.57 3.23
N GLY A 83 5.89 17.21 4.21
CA GLY A 83 6.35 16.67 5.49
C GLY A 83 7.21 15.43 5.33
N ARG A 84 6.85 14.51 4.41
CA ARG A 84 7.67 13.33 4.10
C ARG A 84 9.01 13.70 3.46
N ARG A 85 9.05 14.70 2.55
CA ARG A 85 10.28 15.18 1.93
C ARG A 85 11.24 15.77 2.97
N VAL A 86 10.73 16.57 3.91
CA VAL A 86 11.55 17.08 5.03
C VAL A 86 12.06 15.95 5.91
N ALA A 87 11.24 14.93 6.18
CA ALA A 87 11.69 13.74 6.92
C ALA A 87 12.77 12.96 6.16
N ALA A 88 12.70 12.89 4.83
CA ALA A 88 13.73 12.27 3.97
C ALA A 88 15.05 13.05 4.02
N ILE A 89 15.00 14.39 3.97
CA ILE A 89 16.17 15.27 4.10
C ILE A 89 16.85 15.04 5.47
N ASN A 90 16.07 15.07 6.55
CA ASN A 90 16.58 14.81 7.89
C ASN A 90 17.20 13.40 8.04
N HIS A 91 16.61 12.42 7.38
CA HIS A 91 17.11 11.06 7.39
C HIS A 91 18.45 10.95 6.67
N HIS A 92 18.54 11.50 5.46
CA HIS A 92 19.77 11.45 4.66
C HIS A 92 20.95 12.12 5.38
N HIS A 93 20.73 13.29 6.01
CA HIS A 93 21.76 13.92 6.83
C HIS A 93 22.31 13.01 7.92
N LYS A 94 21.38 12.33 8.65
CA LYS A 94 21.78 11.38 9.71
C LYS A 94 22.55 10.18 9.17
N GLU A 95 22.20 9.67 8.00
CA GLU A 95 22.92 8.56 7.36
C GLU A 95 24.35 8.98 6.96
N GLU A 96 24.53 10.21 6.51
CA GLU A 96 25.84 10.76 6.15
C GLU A 96 26.64 11.34 7.34
N GLY A 97 26.12 11.16 8.57
CA GLY A 97 26.81 11.54 9.80
C GLY A 97 26.64 12.99 10.23
N PHE A 98 25.77 13.75 9.55
CA PHE A 98 25.48 15.13 9.91
C PHE A 98 24.29 15.24 10.87
N ALA A 99 24.30 16.26 11.73
CA ALA A 99 23.11 16.66 12.46
C ALA A 99 22.01 17.08 11.47
N SER A 100 20.78 16.54 11.63
CA SER A 100 19.69 16.86 10.71
C SER A 100 19.36 18.36 10.74
N PRO A 101 18.90 18.95 9.60
CA PRO A 101 18.49 20.35 9.58
C PRO A 101 17.48 20.69 10.67
N SER A 102 16.47 19.84 10.92
CA SER A 102 15.51 20.07 12.00
C SER A 102 16.11 20.01 13.41
N ALA A 103 17.23 19.29 13.63
CA ALA A 103 17.92 19.28 14.91
C ALA A 103 18.79 20.53 15.10
N ARG A 104 19.24 21.17 14.02
CA ARG A 104 20.02 22.42 14.02
C ARG A 104 19.14 23.68 13.99
N ASP A 105 17.84 23.52 13.85
CA ASP A 105 16.84 24.58 13.72
C ASP A 105 16.41 25.09 15.11
N ALA A 106 17.27 25.86 15.77
CA ALA A 106 17.00 26.42 17.10
C ALA A 106 15.79 27.38 17.10
N ALA A 107 15.54 28.06 15.98
CA ALA A 107 14.42 29.01 15.84
C ALA A 107 13.10 28.33 15.45
N GLY A 108 13.11 27.03 15.13
CA GLY A 108 11.92 26.29 14.74
C GLY A 108 11.33 26.67 13.37
N VAL A 109 12.14 27.27 12.49
CA VAL A 109 11.69 27.80 11.19
C VAL A 109 11.06 26.70 10.32
N ILE A 110 11.66 25.49 10.30
CA ILE A 110 11.14 24.34 9.56
C ILE A 110 9.77 23.93 10.11
N ALA A 111 9.66 23.81 11.45
CA ALA A 111 8.42 23.40 12.10
C ALA A 111 7.30 24.43 11.87
N HIS A 112 7.60 25.71 12.01
CA HIS A 112 6.68 26.81 11.74
C HIS A 112 6.26 26.84 10.26
N MET A 113 7.21 26.67 9.33
CA MET A 113 6.91 26.58 7.89
C MET A 113 5.97 25.41 7.57
N LEU A 114 6.24 24.22 8.08
CA LEU A 114 5.38 23.06 7.88
C LEU A 114 3.98 23.24 8.49
N SER A 115 3.88 23.94 9.63
CA SER A 115 2.59 24.31 10.22
C SER A 115 1.82 25.28 9.33
N GLY A 116 2.49 26.33 8.85
CA GLY A 116 1.93 27.30 7.91
C GLY A 116 1.47 26.64 6.61
N VAL A 117 2.29 25.76 6.04
CA VAL A 117 1.95 24.98 4.85
C VAL A 117 0.69 24.14 5.08
N ARG A 118 0.60 23.43 6.21
CA ARG A 118 -0.61 22.64 6.56
C ARG A 118 -1.86 23.51 6.64
N LYS A 119 -1.77 24.69 7.27
CA LYS A 119 -2.92 25.60 7.42
C LYS A 119 -3.32 26.27 6.10
N LYS A 120 -2.36 26.81 5.37
CA LYS A 120 -2.60 27.61 4.17
C LYS A 120 -2.96 26.78 2.93
N TYR A 121 -2.35 25.59 2.80
CA TYR A 121 -2.49 24.71 1.63
C TYR A 121 -3.24 23.42 1.96
N ALA A 122 -3.97 23.39 3.09
CA ALA A 122 -4.87 22.27 3.40
C ALA A 122 -5.87 22.09 2.24
N ARG A 123 -5.97 20.84 1.77
CA ARG A 123 -6.99 20.47 0.79
C ARG A 123 -7.79 19.33 1.38
N LYS A 124 -9.10 19.32 1.15
CA LYS A 124 -9.93 18.17 1.46
C LYS A 124 -9.28 16.94 0.80
N LYS A 125 -9.06 15.91 1.61
CA LYS A 125 -8.46 14.66 1.12
C LYS A 125 -9.34 14.13 -0.02
N ASN A 126 -8.80 14.09 -1.23
CA ASN A 126 -9.51 13.51 -2.36
C ASN A 126 -9.54 11.99 -2.17
N GLN A 127 -10.54 11.50 -1.45
CA GLN A 127 -10.76 10.08 -1.25
C GLN A 127 -11.20 9.49 -2.58
N LYS A 128 -10.61 8.35 -2.94
CA LYS A 128 -11.03 7.61 -4.12
C LYS A 128 -12.35 6.92 -3.86
N ALA A 129 -13.22 6.90 -4.86
CA ALA A 129 -14.52 6.27 -4.77
C ALA A 129 -14.40 4.79 -4.38
N PRO A 130 -15.27 4.31 -3.50
CA PRO A 130 -15.34 2.89 -3.18
C PRO A 130 -15.91 2.09 -4.36
N ALA A 131 -15.34 0.90 -4.59
CA ALA A 131 -15.92 -0.10 -5.48
C ALA A 131 -16.86 -1.00 -4.66
N GLU A 132 -18.04 -0.48 -4.35
CA GLU A 132 -19.12 -1.17 -3.63
C GLU A 132 -19.58 -2.41 -4.41
N ALA A 133 -20.38 -3.27 -3.81
CA ALA A 133 -20.75 -4.57 -4.38
C ALA A 133 -21.39 -4.44 -5.77
N GLU A 134 -22.29 -3.48 -5.97
CA GLU A 134 -22.93 -3.21 -7.25
C GLU A 134 -21.92 -2.79 -8.32
N LYS A 135 -21.03 -1.84 -7.99
CA LYS A 135 -19.97 -1.38 -8.89
C LYS A 135 -19.00 -2.51 -9.21
N LEU A 136 -18.66 -3.33 -8.22
CA LEU A 136 -17.80 -4.49 -8.46
C LEU A 136 -18.48 -5.51 -9.38
N MET A 137 -19.77 -5.80 -9.21
CA MET A 137 -20.49 -6.68 -10.13
C MET A 137 -20.52 -6.11 -11.56
N ALA A 138 -20.76 -4.80 -11.72
CA ALA A 138 -20.65 -4.15 -13.01
C ALA A 138 -19.24 -4.30 -13.62
N MET A 139 -18.18 -4.09 -12.83
CA MET A 139 -16.79 -4.30 -13.27
C MET A 139 -16.52 -5.77 -13.68
N LEU A 140 -17.01 -6.74 -12.90
CA LEU A 140 -16.87 -8.16 -13.23
C LEU A 140 -17.60 -8.54 -14.53
N ALA A 141 -18.76 -7.96 -14.78
CA ALA A 141 -19.54 -8.18 -15.99
C ALA A 141 -18.83 -7.67 -17.27
N THR A 142 -17.90 -6.70 -17.15
CA THR A 142 -17.11 -6.23 -18.30
C THR A 142 -15.99 -7.16 -18.71
N ILE A 143 -15.68 -8.18 -17.89
CA ILE A 143 -14.59 -9.13 -18.20
C ILE A 143 -15.20 -10.32 -18.93
N GLU A 144 -15.18 -10.25 -20.25
CA GLU A 144 -15.73 -11.27 -21.13
C GLU A 144 -14.77 -12.46 -21.36
N GLY A 145 -15.34 -13.60 -21.72
CA GLY A 145 -14.61 -14.82 -22.05
C GLY A 145 -14.10 -15.62 -20.86
N ASP A 146 -13.42 -16.71 -21.18
CA ASP A 146 -12.88 -17.72 -20.24
C ASP A 146 -11.36 -17.93 -20.36
N GLY A 147 -10.68 -17.08 -21.13
CA GLY A 147 -9.22 -17.07 -21.23
C GLY A 147 -8.57 -16.81 -19.88
N LEU A 148 -7.30 -17.21 -19.73
CA LEU A 148 -6.55 -17.12 -18.48
C LEU A 148 -6.55 -15.71 -17.88
N ARG A 149 -6.46 -14.68 -18.74
CA ARG A 149 -6.51 -13.28 -18.31
C ARG A 149 -7.85 -12.92 -17.68
N ALA A 150 -8.95 -13.31 -18.32
CA ALA A 150 -10.30 -13.02 -17.83
C ALA A 150 -10.55 -13.72 -16.50
N VAL A 151 -10.21 -14.99 -16.39
CA VAL A 151 -10.37 -15.78 -15.16
C VAL A 151 -9.51 -15.21 -14.03
N ARG A 152 -8.24 -14.89 -14.29
CA ARG A 152 -7.35 -14.23 -13.31
C ARG A 152 -7.90 -12.89 -12.84
N ASP A 153 -8.31 -12.05 -13.76
CA ASP A 153 -8.68 -10.67 -13.46
C ASP A 153 -10.00 -10.62 -12.66
N ARG A 154 -10.95 -11.51 -12.95
CA ARG A 154 -12.15 -11.71 -12.09
C ARG A 154 -11.77 -12.15 -10.67
N ALA A 155 -10.84 -13.10 -10.53
CA ALA A 155 -10.37 -13.55 -9.22
C ALA A 155 -9.67 -12.43 -8.43
N ILE A 156 -8.82 -11.62 -9.08
CA ILE A 156 -8.14 -10.47 -8.44
C ILE A 156 -9.15 -9.47 -7.88
N LEU A 157 -10.17 -9.09 -8.67
CA LEU A 157 -11.18 -8.11 -8.25
C LEU A 157 -12.01 -8.64 -7.08
N ALA A 158 -12.49 -9.88 -7.19
CA ALA A 158 -13.35 -10.49 -6.18
C ALA A 158 -12.62 -10.73 -4.85
N ILE A 159 -11.42 -11.32 -4.89
CA ILE A 159 -10.58 -11.52 -3.69
C ILE A 159 -10.13 -10.19 -3.12
N GLY A 160 -9.76 -9.23 -3.97
CA GLY A 160 -9.32 -7.92 -3.54
C GLY A 160 -10.35 -7.16 -2.71
N MET A 161 -11.61 -7.20 -3.11
CA MET A 161 -12.71 -6.64 -2.32
C MET A 161 -13.01 -7.51 -1.09
N ALA A 162 -13.29 -8.79 -1.29
CA ALA A 162 -13.77 -9.67 -0.21
C ALA A 162 -12.80 -9.76 0.98
N GLY A 163 -11.48 -9.72 0.74
CA GLY A 163 -10.45 -9.68 1.78
C GLY A 163 -10.01 -8.27 2.19
N ALA A 164 -10.65 -7.23 1.65
CA ALA A 164 -10.23 -5.84 1.86
C ALA A 164 -8.71 -5.65 1.67
N PHE A 165 -8.12 -6.28 0.66
CA PHE A 165 -6.67 -6.33 0.46
C PHE A 165 -6.09 -5.01 -0.04
N ARG A 166 -4.85 -4.71 0.39
CA ARG A 166 -4.02 -3.72 -0.27
C ARG A 166 -3.49 -4.30 -1.59
N ARG A 167 -3.21 -3.45 -2.58
CA ARG A 167 -2.66 -3.88 -3.88
C ARG A 167 -1.36 -4.70 -3.73
N SER A 168 -0.52 -4.30 -2.80
CA SER A 168 0.74 -5.00 -2.52
C SER A 168 0.50 -6.38 -1.88
N GLU A 169 -0.51 -6.52 -1.02
CA GLU A 169 -0.88 -7.80 -0.42
C GLU A 169 -1.37 -8.78 -1.50
N LEU A 170 -2.24 -8.32 -2.43
CA LEU A 170 -2.66 -9.14 -3.57
C LEU A 170 -1.49 -9.56 -4.47
N ALA A 171 -0.57 -8.64 -4.75
CA ALA A 171 0.58 -8.91 -5.62
C ALA A 171 1.60 -9.85 -4.98
N SER A 172 1.69 -9.89 -3.65
CA SER A 172 2.65 -10.72 -2.91
C SER A 172 2.06 -12.01 -2.34
N MET A 173 0.75 -12.27 -2.53
CA MET A 173 0.05 -13.45 -2.03
C MET A 173 0.65 -14.73 -2.61
N ARG A 174 0.91 -15.72 -1.76
CA ARG A 174 1.50 -17.01 -2.13
C ARG A 174 0.50 -18.14 -2.00
N LEU A 175 0.72 -19.21 -2.72
CA LEU A 175 -0.15 -20.40 -2.66
C LEU A 175 -0.12 -21.02 -1.26
N ALA A 176 1.03 -20.97 -0.58
CA ALA A 176 1.18 -21.42 0.81
C ALA A 176 0.31 -20.65 1.81
N ASP A 177 -0.11 -19.42 1.48
CA ASP A 177 -0.93 -18.58 2.36
C ASP A 177 -2.43 -18.94 2.29
N LEU A 178 -2.84 -19.84 1.35
CA LEU A 178 -4.25 -20.16 1.07
C LEU A 178 -4.70 -21.44 1.79
N HIS A 179 -5.70 -21.33 2.64
CA HIS A 179 -6.30 -22.47 3.34
C HIS A 179 -7.79 -22.55 3.04
N PHE A 180 -8.18 -23.47 2.16
CA PHE A 180 -9.59 -23.73 1.86
C PHE A 180 -10.22 -24.55 2.98
N VAL A 181 -11.31 -24.06 3.52
CA VAL A 181 -12.09 -24.67 4.60
C VAL A 181 -13.56 -24.78 4.21
N ALA A 182 -14.35 -25.57 4.95
CA ALA A 182 -15.77 -25.74 4.63
C ALA A 182 -16.57 -24.42 4.59
N ALA A 183 -16.19 -23.42 5.41
CA ALA A 183 -16.86 -22.13 5.47
C ALA A 183 -16.38 -21.13 4.38
N GLY A 184 -15.33 -21.45 3.61
CA GLY A 184 -14.77 -20.59 2.59
C GLY A 184 -13.25 -20.68 2.47
N LEU A 185 -12.57 -19.54 2.52
CA LEU A 185 -11.12 -19.41 2.39
C LEU A 185 -10.54 -18.60 3.54
N LYS A 186 -9.50 -19.13 4.18
CA LYS A 186 -8.64 -18.41 5.11
C LYS A 186 -7.33 -18.06 4.38
N ILE A 187 -6.87 -16.82 4.50
CA ILE A 187 -5.64 -16.35 3.88
C ILE A 187 -4.74 -15.80 4.98
N ASP A 188 -3.54 -16.35 5.09
CA ASP A 188 -2.51 -15.85 5.99
C ASP A 188 -1.81 -14.65 5.34
N ILE A 189 -1.61 -13.59 6.11
CA ILE A 189 -0.85 -12.41 5.67
C ILE A 189 0.38 -12.29 6.56
N PRO A 190 1.53 -12.81 6.10
CA PRO A 190 2.74 -12.87 6.91
C PRO A 190 3.27 -11.50 7.34
N ARG A 191 3.05 -10.47 6.52
CA ARG A 191 3.44 -9.08 6.82
C ARG A 191 2.47 -8.09 6.20
N SER A 192 1.83 -7.26 7.01
CA SER A 192 1.07 -6.12 6.51
C SER A 192 1.82 -4.81 6.78
N LYS A 193 1.52 -3.75 6.02
CA LYS A 193 2.13 -2.41 6.22
C LYS A 193 1.89 -1.83 7.63
N GLY A 194 0.92 -2.36 8.37
CA GLY A 194 0.59 -1.96 9.75
C GLY A 194 1.16 -2.88 10.83
N ASP A 195 1.66 -4.04 10.45
CA ASP A 195 2.19 -5.06 11.35
C ASP A 195 3.70 -4.87 11.52
N GLN A 196 4.08 -4.01 12.48
CA GLN A 196 5.48 -3.74 12.78
C GLN A 196 6.16 -4.88 13.55
N GLU A 197 5.36 -5.72 14.21
CA GLU A 197 5.83 -6.84 15.02
C GLU A 197 5.88 -8.17 14.23
N ALA A 198 5.48 -8.13 12.95
CA ALA A 198 5.45 -9.30 12.05
C ALA A 198 4.67 -10.50 12.62
N LYS A 199 3.60 -10.24 13.41
CA LYS A 199 2.74 -11.28 14.01
C LYS A 199 1.89 -12.03 12.99
N GLY A 200 1.80 -11.48 11.75
CA GLY A 200 0.88 -11.97 10.74
C GLY A 200 -0.59 -11.70 11.10
N GLN A 201 -1.46 -11.82 10.14
CA GLN A 201 -2.91 -11.68 10.34
C GLN A 201 -3.64 -12.58 9.36
N ASP A 202 -4.69 -13.23 9.86
CA ASP A 202 -5.55 -14.08 9.05
C ASP A 202 -6.74 -13.30 8.51
N VAL A 203 -7.12 -13.58 7.28
CA VAL A 203 -8.33 -13.03 6.65
C VAL A 203 -9.24 -14.19 6.25
N ALA A 204 -10.46 -14.20 6.78
CA ALA A 204 -11.48 -15.16 6.40
C ALA A 204 -12.38 -14.58 5.31
N ILE A 205 -12.54 -15.30 4.20
CA ILE A 205 -13.39 -14.95 3.07
C ILE A 205 -14.45 -16.03 2.92
N PRO A 206 -15.75 -15.72 3.11
CA PRO A 206 -16.81 -16.69 2.88
C PRO A 206 -16.98 -16.99 1.39
N GLU A 207 -17.66 -18.11 1.05
CA GLU A 207 -17.95 -18.47 -0.36
C GLU A 207 -18.64 -17.36 -1.14
N GLY A 208 -19.56 -16.63 -0.49
CA GLY A 208 -20.34 -15.57 -1.12
C GLY A 208 -21.44 -16.09 -2.04
N ARG A 209 -22.54 -15.32 -2.12
CA ARG A 209 -23.67 -15.68 -3.01
C ARG A 209 -23.62 -14.96 -4.35
N PHE A 210 -23.27 -13.68 -4.36
CA PHE A 210 -23.29 -12.83 -5.55
C PHE A 210 -21.92 -12.70 -6.22
N ILE A 211 -20.91 -12.29 -5.48
CA ILE A 211 -19.54 -12.08 -6.01
C ILE A 211 -18.76 -13.38 -6.11
N ARG A 212 -19.01 -14.37 -5.26
CA ARG A 212 -18.42 -15.71 -5.23
C ARG A 212 -16.86 -15.70 -5.30
N PRO A 213 -16.17 -14.98 -4.41
CA PRO A 213 -14.72 -14.77 -4.49
C PRO A 213 -13.92 -16.06 -4.43
N VAL A 214 -14.35 -17.01 -3.61
CA VAL A 214 -13.65 -18.30 -3.43
C VAL A 214 -13.77 -19.16 -4.67
N ALA A 215 -14.96 -19.23 -5.28
CA ALA A 215 -15.16 -19.95 -6.54
C ALA A 215 -14.31 -19.39 -7.67
N LEU A 216 -14.29 -18.04 -7.85
CA LEU A 216 -13.47 -17.37 -8.87
C LEU A 216 -11.97 -17.62 -8.66
N LEU A 217 -11.52 -17.67 -7.40
CA LEU A 217 -10.12 -18.01 -7.12
C LEU A 217 -9.81 -19.46 -7.49
N ARG A 218 -10.71 -20.41 -7.15
CA ARG A 218 -10.55 -21.82 -7.52
C ARG A 218 -10.49 -22.02 -9.04
N GLU A 219 -11.33 -21.30 -9.79
CA GLU A 219 -11.30 -21.28 -11.25
C GLU A 219 -9.95 -20.82 -11.79
N TRP A 220 -9.41 -19.73 -11.23
CA TRP A 220 -8.08 -19.24 -11.59
C TRP A 220 -6.99 -20.28 -11.30
N LEU A 221 -6.95 -20.82 -10.08
CA LEU A 221 -5.94 -21.81 -9.69
C LEU A 221 -5.97 -23.03 -10.62
N LYS A 222 -7.17 -23.52 -10.94
CA LYS A 222 -7.37 -24.66 -11.86
C LYS A 222 -6.93 -24.30 -13.29
N ALA A 223 -7.38 -23.18 -13.84
CA ALA A 223 -7.06 -22.76 -15.20
C ALA A 223 -5.56 -22.50 -15.39
N ALA A 224 -4.89 -21.97 -14.38
CA ALA A 224 -3.46 -21.69 -14.38
C ALA A 224 -2.57 -22.90 -14.01
N GLY A 225 -3.15 -24.05 -13.68
CA GLY A 225 -2.42 -25.25 -13.27
C GLY A 225 -1.64 -25.07 -11.96
N LEU A 226 -2.17 -24.26 -11.03
CA LEU A 226 -1.47 -23.93 -9.78
C LEU A 226 -1.88 -24.88 -8.66
N SER A 227 -0.89 -25.49 -7.99
CA SER A 227 -1.08 -26.38 -6.84
C SER A 227 -0.68 -25.68 -5.55
N LEU A 228 -1.48 -25.86 -4.48
CA LEU A 228 -1.16 -25.37 -3.13
C LEU A 228 0.04 -26.09 -2.51
N ILE A 229 0.29 -27.29 -2.95
CA ILE A 229 1.41 -28.13 -2.51
C ILE A 229 2.41 -28.21 -3.66
N ASP A 230 3.65 -27.97 -3.37
CA ASP A 230 4.77 -28.15 -4.28
C ASP A 230 4.91 -29.66 -4.58
N PRO A 231 4.79 -30.08 -5.84
CA PRO A 231 4.80 -31.50 -6.20
C PRO A 231 6.18 -32.16 -5.97
N VAL A 232 7.25 -31.39 -5.89
CA VAL A 232 8.61 -31.90 -5.68
C VAL A 232 8.91 -32.08 -4.20
N THR A 233 8.54 -31.09 -3.39
CA THR A 233 8.90 -31.09 -1.95
C THR A 233 7.80 -31.63 -1.04
N GLY A 234 6.57 -31.75 -1.53
CA GLY A 234 5.39 -32.09 -0.73
C GLY A 234 4.98 -31.04 0.31
N LYS A 235 5.61 -29.86 0.27
CA LYS A 235 5.36 -28.74 1.21
C LYS A 235 4.42 -27.69 0.60
N PRO A 236 3.83 -26.79 1.43
CA PRO A 236 3.08 -25.65 0.92
C PRO A 236 3.90 -24.84 -0.09
N SER A 237 3.30 -24.56 -1.25
CA SER A 237 4.01 -23.92 -2.38
C SER A 237 4.28 -22.44 -2.10
N PRO A 238 5.55 -21.99 -2.13
CA PRO A 238 5.90 -20.58 -1.94
C PRO A 238 5.63 -19.70 -3.17
N GLU A 239 5.10 -20.28 -4.22
CA GLU A 239 4.86 -19.63 -5.51
C GLU A 239 3.72 -18.60 -5.43
N PRO A 240 3.74 -17.53 -6.29
CA PRO A 240 2.71 -16.51 -6.25
C PRO A 240 1.35 -17.04 -6.74
N VAL A 241 0.27 -16.59 -6.09
CA VAL A 241 -1.11 -16.88 -6.50
C VAL A 241 -1.44 -16.20 -7.82
N PHE A 242 -1.22 -14.89 -7.90
CA PHE A 242 -1.52 -14.12 -9.10
C PHE A 242 -0.26 -13.87 -9.93
N ARG A 243 -0.19 -14.50 -11.09
CA ARG A 243 0.98 -14.47 -11.98
C ARG A 243 0.76 -13.56 -13.18
N ARG A 244 1.87 -13.08 -13.72
CA ARG A 244 1.85 -12.40 -15.03
C ARG A 244 1.49 -13.39 -16.12
N LEU A 245 0.84 -12.85 -17.15
CA LEU A 245 0.58 -13.59 -18.39
C LEU A 245 1.36 -12.95 -19.52
N THR A 246 1.81 -13.77 -20.46
CA THR A 246 2.38 -13.31 -21.72
C THR A 246 1.32 -12.63 -22.59
N ARG A 247 1.71 -12.08 -23.73
CA ARG A 247 0.75 -11.57 -24.73
C ARG A 247 -0.12 -12.69 -25.31
N SER A 248 0.43 -13.89 -25.40
CA SER A 248 -0.26 -15.10 -25.87
C SER A 248 -1.05 -15.82 -24.77
N ASP A 249 -1.36 -15.12 -23.68
CA ASP A 249 -2.16 -15.60 -22.53
C ASP A 249 -1.57 -16.85 -21.82
N LEU A 250 -0.23 -16.99 -21.80
CA LEU A 250 0.46 -18.07 -21.07
C LEU A 250 0.87 -17.61 -19.68
N VAL A 251 0.74 -18.52 -18.69
CA VAL A 251 1.13 -18.25 -17.29
C VAL A 251 2.65 -18.23 -17.17
N THR A 252 3.20 -17.19 -16.53
CA THR A 252 4.62 -17.12 -16.17
C THR A 252 4.82 -17.43 -14.68
N SER A 253 6.06 -17.66 -14.22
CA SER A 253 6.39 -17.80 -12.80
C SER A 253 6.38 -16.45 -12.05
N ALA A 254 6.46 -15.32 -12.76
CA ALA A 254 6.58 -14.01 -12.14
C ALA A 254 5.23 -13.53 -11.54
N PRO A 255 5.22 -12.93 -10.33
CA PRO A 255 4.03 -12.36 -9.74
C PRO A 255 3.54 -11.13 -10.53
N ILE A 256 2.26 -10.82 -10.42
CA ILE A 256 1.75 -9.51 -10.85
C ILE A 256 2.38 -8.39 -10.01
N THR A 257 2.28 -7.15 -10.49
CA THR A 257 2.68 -5.98 -9.71
C THR A 257 1.46 -5.29 -9.09
N ASP A 258 1.68 -4.50 -8.06
CA ASP A 258 0.63 -3.64 -7.49
C ASP A 258 0.05 -2.65 -8.51
N LYS A 259 0.86 -2.24 -9.51
CA LYS A 259 0.43 -1.43 -10.65
C LYS A 259 -0.53 -2.20 -11.57
N THR A 260 -0.37 -3.53 -11.68
CA THR A 260 -1.29 -4.38 -12.46
C THR A 260 -2.69 -4.33 -11.86
N VAL A 261 -2.81 -4.47 -10.52
CA VAL A 261 -4.10 -4.36 -9.83
C VAL A 261 -4.73 -2.98 -10.05
N ALA A 262 -3.93 -1.91 -9.96
CA ALA A 262 -4.44 -0.55 -10.16
C ALA A 262 -4.94 -0.31 -11.60
N ARG A 263 -4.24 -0.86 -12.61
CA ARG A 263 -4.67 -0.79 -14.02
C ARG A 263 -5.93 -1.59 -14.26
N LEU A 264 -6.02 -2.80 -13.69
CA LEU A 264 -7.21 -3.64 -13.79
C LEU A 264 -8.45 -2.92 -13.25
N VAL A 265 -8.37 -2.35 -12.04
CA VAL A 265 -9.49 -1.57 -11.48
C VAL A 265 -9.88 -0.42 -12.41
N LYS A 266 -8.91 0.33 -12.95
CA LYS A 266 -9.21 1.46 -13.83
C LYS A 266 -9.83 1.01 -15.16
N SER A 267 -9.29 -0.03 -15.79
CA SER A 267 -9.81 -0.53 -17.08
C SER A 267 -11.22 -1.07 -16.95
N THR A 268 -11.53 -1.84 -15.90
CA THR A 268 -12.87 -2.41 -15.70
C THR A 268 -13.88 -1.35 -15.25
N VAL A 269 -13.46 -0.35 -14.47
CA VAL A 269 -14.30 0.83 -14.15
C VAL A 269 -14.66 1.60 -15.41
N THR A 270 -13.67 1.87 -16.30
CA THR A 270 -13.92 2.53 -17.59
C THR A 270 -14.87 1.71 -18.46
N ALA A 271 -14.64 0.39 -18.56
CA ALA A 271 -15.49 -0.51 -19.34
C ALA A 271 -16.92 -0.58 -18.80
N ALA A 272 -17.10 -0.42 -17.46
CA ALA A 272 -18.41 -0.33 -16.81
C ALA A 272 -19.08 1.06 -16.96
N GLY A 273 -18.49 1.98 -17.73
CA GLY A 273 -19.05 3.33 -17.95
C GLY A 273 -18.88 4.28 -16.74
N LEU A 274 -18.03 3.96 -15.77
CA LEU A 274 -17.78 4.77 -14.59
C LEU A 274 -16.54 5.67 -14.78
N ASP A 275 -16.46 6.79 -14.04
CA ASP A 275 -15.31 7.70 -14.09
C ASP A 275 -14.08 7.10 -13.41
N ALA A 276 -13.13 6.60 -14.21
CA ALA A 276 -11.88 6.01 -13.71
C ALA A 276 -10.95 7.01 -12.97
N SER A 277 -11.18 8.32 -13.08
CA SER A 277 -10.34 9.33 -12.40
C SER A 277 -10.50 9.29 -10.88
N ILE A 278 -11.69 8.93 -10.41
CA ILE A 278 -12.02 8.83 -8.99
C ILE A 278 -11.72 7.45 -8.39
N PHE A 279 -11.42 6.42 -9.20
CA PHE A 279 -11.09 5.08 -8.71
C PHE A 279 -9.57 4.83 -8.67
N SER A 280 -9.17 3.86 -7.87
CA SER A 280 -7.80 3.39 -7.75
C SER A 280 -7.78 1.94 -7.27
N GLY A 281 -6.61 1.29 -7.25
CA GLY A 281 -6.50 -0.04 -6.65
C GLY A 281 -6.82 -0.09 -5.14
N HIS A 282 -7.03 1.05 -4.49
CA HIS A 282 -7.51 1.12 -3.09
C HIS A 282 -9.05 1.05 -3.02
N SER A 283 -9.73 1.25 -4.14
CA SER A 283 -11.19 1.28 -4.22
C SER A 283 -11.86 -0.05 -3.87
N LEU A 284 -11.19 -1.19 -4.13
CA LEU A 284 -11.70 -2.50 -3.71
C LEU A 284 -11.80 -2.61 -2.18
N ARG A 285 -10.75 -2.20 -1.48
CA ARG A 285 -10.72 -2.19 -0.02
C ARG A 285 -11.69 -1.17 0.57
N ALA A 286 -11.78 0.01 -0.04
CA ALA A 286 -12.76 1.02 0.34
C ALA A 286 -14.18 0.50 0.13
N GLY A 287 -14.46 -0.19 -0.98
CA GLY A 287 -15.75 -0.81 -1.27
C GLY A 287 -16.19 -1.79 -0.20
N PHE A 288 -15.30 -2.71 0.22
CA PHE A 288 -15.61 -3.61 1.33
C PHE A 288 -15.99 -2.86 2.61
N LEU A 289 -15.22 -1.82 2.97
CA LEU A 289 -15.47 -1.07 4.20
C LEU A 289 -16.77 -0.27 4.13
N THR A 290 -17.07 0.34 3.00
CA THR A 290 -18.32 1.07 2.77
C THR A 290 -19.53 0.13 2.86
N GLU A 291 -19.46 -1.03 2.20
CA GLU A 291 -20.51 -2.05 2.29
C GLU A 291 -20.71 -2.57 3.71
N ALA A 292 -19.59 -2.89 4.40
CA ALA A 292 -19.64 -3.37 5.77
C ALA A 292 -20.26 -2.32 6.72
N ALA A 293 -19.92 -1.04 6.54
CA ALA A 293 -20.49 0.06 7.29
C ALA A 293 -21.99 0.23 7.02
N ALA A 294 -22.40 0.23 5.75
CA ALA A 294 -23.81 0.30 5.36
C ALA A 294 -24.64 -0.89 5.86
N LYS A 295 -24.00 -2.04 6.08
CA LYS A 295 -24.63 -3.22 6.71
C LYS A 295 -24.41 -3.26 8.23
N GLN A 296 -24.02 -2.16 8.86
CA GLN A 296 -23.86 -2.01 10.30
C GLN A 296 -22.92 -3.05 10.94
N ALA A 297 -21.87 -3.47 10.20
CA ALA A 297 -20.87 -4.38 10.72
C ALA A 297 -20.11 -3.72 11.87
N SER A 298 -19.78 -4.50 12.92
CA SER A 298 -19.02 -4.00 14.05
C SER A 298 -17.68 -3.37 13.61
N LEU A 299 -17.38 -2.17 14.14
CA LEU A 299 -16.16 -1.42 13.86
C LEU A 299 -14.89 -2.25 14.15
N PHE A 300 -14.92 -3.07 15.21
CA PHE A 300 -13.81 -3.97 15.55
C PHE A 300 -13.62 -5.08 14.50
N LYS A 301 -14.72 -5.67 14.00
CA LYS A 301 -14.66 -6.67 12.93
C LYS A 301 -14.16 -6.04 11.62
N MET A 302 -14.65 -4.84 11.28
CA MET A 302 -14.17 -4.09 10.11
C MET A 302 -12.69 -3.77 10.21
N LYS A 303 -12.20 -3.29 11.39
CA LYS A 303 -10.77 -3.02 11.63
C LYS A 303 -9.94 -4.29 11.50
N GLY A 304 -10.34 -5.37 12.16
CA GLY A 304 -9.64 -6.66 12.11
C GLY A 304 -9.53 -7.17 10.68
N HIS A 305 -10.66 -7.29 9.98
CA HIS A 305 -10.69 -7.79 8.62
C HIS A 305 -9.88 -6.93 7.63
N SER A 306 -9.99 -5.61 7.74
CA SER A 306 -9.26 -4.69 6.86
C SER A 306 -7.83 -4.40 7.30
N ARG A 307 -7.43 -4.81 8.49
CA ARG A 307 -6.06 -4.62 9.01
C ARG A 307 -5.64 -3.15 9.06
N HIS A 308 -6.57 -2.27 9.51
CA HIS A 308 -6.25 -0.87 9.76
C HIS A 308 -5.60 -0.72 11.13
N ARG A 309 -4.54 0.09 11.20
CA ARG A 309 -3.83 0.38 12.45
C ARG A 309 -4.70 1.21 13.40
N SER A 310 -5.36 2.26 12.89
CA SER A 310 -6.23 3.15 13.66
C SER A 310 -7.71 2.80 13.46
N LEU A 311 -8.48 2.83 14.55
CA LEU A 311 -9.94 2.80 14.52
C LEU A 311 -10.53 4.02 13.82
N ASP A 312 -9.91 5.20 13.97
CA ASP A 312 -10.41 6.45 13.37
C ASP A 312 -10.56 6.33 11.84
N THR A 313 -9.57 5.68 11.19
CA THR A 313 -9.64 5.47 9.73
C THR A 313 -10.82 4.59 9.31
N VAL A 314 -11.23 3.65 10.16
CA VAL A 314 -12.41 2.79 9.88
C VAL A 314 -13.68 3.50 10.28
N ALA A 315 -13.64 4.29 11.37
CA ALA A 315 -14.76 5.10 11.82
C ALA A 315 -15.20 6.14 10.79
N ASP A 316 -14.27 6.65 9.94
CA ASP A 316 -14.62 7.54 8.83
C ASP A 316 -15.63 6.87 7.87
N TYR A 317 -15.46 5.59 7.53
CA TYR A 317 -16.42 4.86 6.68
C TYR A 317 -17.79 4.69 7.35
N VAL A 318 -17.82 4.47 8.67
CA VAL A 318 -19.07 4.33 9.43
C VAL A 318 -19.79 5.68 9.48
N ARG A 319 -19.07 6.77 9.76
CA ARG A 319 -19.66 8.13 9.77
C ARG A 319 -20.23 8.52 8.42
N ASP A 320 -19.49 8.22 7.33
CA ASP A 320 -19.96 8.51 5.96
C ASP A 320 -21.23 7.71 5.63
N ALA A 321 -21.28 6.42 6.01
CA ALA A 321 -22.43 5.55 5.75
C ALA A 321 -23.67 5.93 6.58
N ALA A 322 -23.45 6.37 7.82
CA ALA A 322 -24.52 6.72 8.77
C ALA A 322 -24.81 8.24 8.81
N MET A 323 -24.35 9.01 7.84
CA MET A 323 -24.46 10.48 7.87
C MET A 323 -25.91 10.98 8.00
N PHE A 324 -26.87 10.25 7.48
CA PHE A 324 -28.31 10.57 7.54
C PHE A 324 -29.06 9.72 8.57
N ASP A 325 -28.43 8.68 9.15
CA ASP A 325 -29.05 7.84 10.16
C ASP A 325 -29.11 8.60 11.49
N ASP A 326 -30.28 8.60 12.17
CA ASP A 326 -30.50 9.30 13.44
C ASP A 326 -30.01 10.76 13.39
N HIS A 327 -30.31 11.44 12.27
CA HIS A 327 -29.85 12.81 12.05
C HIS A 327 -30.46 13.77 13.10
N ALA A 328 -29.62 14.59 13.72
CA ALA A 328 -30.04 15.51 14.78
C ALA A 328 -31.22 16.41 14.41
N GLY A 329 -31.38 16.72 13.12
CA GLY A 329 -32.48 17.51 12.58
C GLY A 329 -33.75 16.74 12.17
N GLU A 330 -33.71 15.39 12.21
CA GLU A 330 -34.80 14.54 11.66
C GLU A 330 -36.19 14.85 12.25
N LYS A 331 -36.22 15.25 13.53
CA LYS A 331 -37.48 15.53 14.25
C LYS A 331 -38.03 16.96 14.06
N PHE A 332 -37.32 17.86 13.39
CA PHE A 332 -37.74 19.27 13.22
C PHE A 332 -37.47 19.86 11.84
N LEU A 333 -36.80 19.16 10.93
CA LEU A 333 -36.64 19.51 9.52
C LEU A 333 -37.75 18.89 8.67
#